data_21d4cbe4bfd6e1c632879766b1b99c63
#
_entry.id   21d4cbe4bfd6e1c632879766b1b99c63
#
_cell.length_a   1.000
_cell.length_b   1.000
_cell.length_c   1.000
_cell.angle_alpha   90.00
_cell.angle_beta   90.00
_cell.angle_gamma   90.00
#
_symmetry.space_group_name_H-M   'P 1'
#
loop_
_entity.id
_entity.type
_entity.pdbx_description
1 polymer ?
#
loop_
_entity_poly.entity_id
_entity_poly.type
_entity_poly.pdbx_seq_one_letter_code
_entity_poly.pdbx_strand_id
1 'polypeptide(L)'
;MRVYSWIGGDRPTDVGAAAREKMEAGFTAGKMNATEELQFIDSYDKIDAVLERVDAIRLSCGKDFGIAIDFHGRVHRPMAKILAKKLEAYDPMFIEEPVLCENMECFREIAAACQIPIATGERLYSKWDFKRLF
;
A
#
# COMPACT_ATOMS: atom_id res chain seq x y z
N MET A 1 -13.91 -17.94 1.06
CA MET A 1 -13.47 -16.70 0.37
C MET A 1 -12.37 -16.07 1.22
N ARG A 2 -11.25 -15.66 0.62
CA ARG A 2 -10.18 -14.96 1.35
C ARG A 2 -10.56 -13.48 1.51
N VAL A 3 -10.43 -12.96 2.72
CA VAL A 3 -10.67 -11.56 3.03
C VAL A 3 -9.47 -10.99 3.78
N TYR A 4 -9.27 -9.68 3.71
CA TYR A 4 -8.29 -8.97 4.51
C TYR A 4 -8.99 -8.05 5.52
N SER A 5 -8.30 -7.74 6.62
CA SER A 5 -8.75 -6.78 7.63
C SER A 5 -7.96 -5.49 7.53
N TRP A 6 -8.56 -4.40 7.98
CA TRP A 6 -7.85 -3.15 8.20
C TRP A 6 -6.88 -3.27 9.38
N ILE A 7 -5.67 -2.76 9.21
CA ILE A 7 -4.64 -2.65 10.25
C ILE A 7 -4.43 -1.16 10.53
N GLY A 8 -4.74 -0.73 11.74
CA GLY A 8 -4.45 0.63 12.21
C GLY A 8 -3.07 0.72 12.87
N GLY A 9 -2.68 1.94 13.21
CA GLY A 9 -1.44 2.24 13.95
C GLY A 9 -0.52 3.17 13.16
N ASP A 10 0.17 4.05 13.90
CA ASP A 10 1.08 5.05 13.35
C ASP A 10 2.55 4.68 13.57
N ARG A 11 2.83 3.83 14.55
CA ARG A 11 4.18 3.36 14.89
C ARG A 11 4.36 1.89 14.48
N PRO A 12 5.60 1.45 14.18
CA PRO A 12 5.88 0.05 13.84
C PRO A 12 5.35 -0.95 14.87
N THR A 13 5.50 -0.66 16.17
CA THR A 13 5.00 -1.51 17.25
C THR A 13 3.49 -1.67 17.24
N ASP A 14 2.77 -0.59 16.97
CA ASP A 14 1.30 -0.58 16.96
C ASP A 14 0.77 -1.38 15.76
N VAL A 15 1.36 -1.14 14.59
CA VAL A 15 1.00 -1.83 13.33
C VAL A 15 1.29 -3.33 13.42
N GLY A 16 2.45 -3.71 13.96
CA GLY A 16 2.80 -5.11 14.16
C GLY A 16 1.87 -5.84 15.12
N ALA A 17 1.51 -5.20 16.25
CA ALA A 17 0.57 -5.75 17.22
C ALA A 17 -0.85 -5.88 16.62
N ALA A 18 -1.33 -4.84 15.92
CA ALA A 18 -2.63 -4.87 15.27
C ALA A 18 -2.71 -5.97 14.19
N ALA A 19 -1.65 -6.16 13.41
CA ALA A 19 -1.59 -7.23 12.41
C ALA A 19 -1.66 -8.61 13.07
N ARG A 20 -0.94 -8.83 14.17
CA ARG A 20 -0.99 -10.08 14.94
C ARG A 20 -2.38 -10.35 15.49
N GLU A 21 -3.03 -9.35 16.06
CA GLU A 21 -4.42 -9.47 16.54
C GLU A 21 -5.36 -9.97 15.42
N LYS A 22 -5.24 -9.39 14.20
CA LYS A 22 -6.07 -9.82 13.06
C LYS A 22 -5.73 -11.24 12.61
N MET A 23 -4.46 -11.61 12.62
CA MET A 23 -4.04 -12.98 12.31
C MET A 23 -4.61 -13.98 13.34
N GLU A 24 -4.56 -13.68 14.63
CA GLU A 24 -5.14 -14.50 15.70
C GLU A 24 -6.68 -14.60 15.59
N ALA A 25 -7.34 -13.56 15.08
CA ALA A 25 -8.76 -13.57 14.76
C ALA A 25 -9.12 -14.38 13.49
N GLY A 26 -8.12 -14.98 12.83
CA GLY A 26 -8.30 -15.85 11.66
C GLY A 26 -8.17 -15.17 10.30
N PHE A 27 -7.81 -13.88 10.24
CA PHE A 27 -7.50 -13.24 8.97
C PHE A 27 -6.13 -13.69 8.45
N THR A 28 -6.03 -13.88 7.15
CA THR A 28 -4.78 -14.27 6.48
C THR A 28 -4.11 -13.10 5.76
N ALA A 29 -4.69 -11.92 5.85
CA ALA A 29 -4.15 -10.70 5.25
C ALA A 29 -4.68 -9.45 5.96
N GLY A 30 -3.91 -8.37 5.86
CA GLY A 30 -4.29 -7.05 6.33
C GLY A 30 -3.94 -5.95 5.34
N LYS A 31 -4.67 -4.83 5.41
CA LYS A 31 -4.40 -3.61 4.64
C LYS A 31 -4.10 -2.46 5.60
N MET A 32 -3.06 -1.70 5.33
CA MET A 32 -2.65 -0.53 6.12
C MET A 32 -2.45 0.70 5.24
N ASN A 33 -2.57 1.88 5.81
CA ASN A 33 -2.11 3.10 5.15
C ASN A 33 -0.58 3.13 5.08
N ALA A 34 -0.05 3.51 3.92
CA ALA A 34 1.38 3.67 3.74
C ALA A 34 1.90 4.88 4.51
N THR A 35 1.33 6.04 4.24
CA THR A 35 1.79 7.32 4.78
C THR A 35 0.65 8.34 4.83
N GLU A 36 0.86 9.42 5.57
CA GLU A 36 -0.06 10.55 5.57
C GLU A 36 0.01 11.31 4.24
N GLU A 37 1.20 11.73 3.85
CA GLU A 37 1.43 12.46 2.59
C GLU A 37 2.90 12.38 2.18
N LEU A 38 3.15 12.25 0.84
CA LEU A 38 4.47 12.41 0.24
C LEU A 38 4.38 13.39 -0.93
N GLN A 39 5.16 14.46 -0.87
CA GLN A 39 5.24 15.49 -1.88
C GLN A 39 5.95 15.02 -3.15
N PHE A 40 6.04 15.88 -4.20
CA PHE A 40 6.78 15.57 -5.43
C PHE A 40 8.26 15.28 -5.17
N ILE A 41 8.85 16.02 -4.24
CA ILE A 41 10.19 15.83 -3.70
C ILE A 41 10.04 15.84 -2.18
N ASP A 42 10.41 14.76 -1.52
CA ASP A 42 10.25 14.62 -0.08
C ASP A 42 11.41 13.85 0.53
N SER A 43 11.47 13.81 1.87
CA SER A 43 12.49 13.12 2.63
C SER A 43 12.39 11.60 2.46
N TYR A 44 13.53 10.93 2.32
CA TYR A 44 13.61 9.48 2.37
C TYR A 44 13.25 8.91 3.72
N ASP A 45 13.35 9.69 4.82
CA ASP A 45 12.91 9.26 6.15
C ASP A 45 11.43 8.90 6.19
N LYS A 46 10.59 9.61 5.42
CA LYS A 46 9.16 9.28 5.30
C LYS A 46 8.95 7.94 4.58
N ILE A 47 9.77 7.63 3.58
CA ILE A 47 9.75 6.33 2.91
C ILE A 47 10.18 5.24 3.88
N ASP A 48 11.29 5.46 4.59
CA ASP A 48 11.85 4.49 5.52
C ASP A 48 10.86 4.22 6.69
N ALA A 49 10.13 5.23 7.17
CA ALA A 49 9.05 5.06 8.15
C ALA A 49 7.90 4.15 7.64
N VAL A 50 7.60 4.17 6.33
CA VAL A 50 6.64 3.20 5.74
C VAL A 50 7.22 1.80 5.77
N LEU A 51 8.48 1.64 5.36
CA LEU A 51 9.15 0.34 5.30
C LEU A 51 9.26 -0.29 6.69
N GLU A 52 9.61 0.50 7.72
CA GLU A 52 9.68 0.05 9.11
C GLU A 52 8.34 -0.52 9.62
N ARG A 53 7.21 0.10 9.25
CA ARG A 53 5.87 -0.40 9.60
C ARG A 53 5.55 -1.71 8.87
N VAL A 54 5.89 -1.81 7.60
CA VAL A 54 5.69 -3.05 6.83
C VAL A 54 6.59 -4.17 7.37
N ASP A 55 7.83 -3.85 7.72
CA ASP A 55 8.77 -4.79 8.34
C ASP A 55 8.23 -5.31 9.68
N ALA A 56 7.66 -4.43 10.51
CA ALA A 56 7.04 -4.83 11.78
C ALA A 56 5.89 -5.84 11.57
N ILE A 57 5.11 -5.72 10.51
CA ILE A 57 4.08 -6.73 10.17
C ILE A 57 4.76 -8.05 9.78
N ARG A 58 5.79 -8.01 8.93
CA ARG A 58 6.52 -9.22 8.52
C ARG A 58 7.16 -9.94 9.70
N LEU A 59 7.76 -9.20 10.62
CA LEU A 59 8.33 -9.76 11.86
C LEU A 59 7.25 -10.36 12.77
N SER A 60 6.09 -9.73 12.86
CA SER A 60 5.00 -10.16 13.74
C SER A 60 4.19 -11.33 13.18
N CYS A 61 3.93 -11.37 11.88
CA CYS A 61 2.99 -12.29 11.25
C CYS A 61 3.61 -13.28 10.25
N GLY A 62 4.89 -13.08 9.88
CA GLY A 62 5.58 -13.95 8.94
C GLY A 62 5.23 -13.67 7.47
N LYS A 63 5.76 -14.52 6.59
CA LYS A 63 5.63 -14.35 5.13
C LYS A 63 4.25 -14.71 4.58
N ASP A 64 3.56 -15.64 5.23
CA ASP A 64 2.28 -16.16 4.75
C ASP A 64 1.11 -15.18 4.98
N PHE A 65 1.29 -14.21 5.88
CA PHE A 65 0.31 -13.16 6.08
C PHE A 65 0.38 -12.14 4.94
N GLY A 66 -0.70 -11.99 4.18
CA GLY A 66 -0.77 -11.05 3.07
C GLY A 66 -0.78 -9.60 3.57
N ILE A 67 -0.01 -8.73 2.92
CA ILE A 67 0.00 -7.29 3.24
C ILE A 67 -0.49 -6.52 2.01
N ALA A 68 -1.50 -5.69 2.17
CA ALA A 68 -1.90 -4.69 1.19
C ALA A 68 -1.57 -3.30 1.72
N ILE A 69 -1.12 -2.41 0.85
CA ILE A 69 -0.63 -1.09 1.25
C ILE A 69 -1.39 -0.03 0.48
N ASP A 70 -2.11 0.80 1.21
CA ASP A 70 -2.92 1.87 0.66
C ASP A 70 -2.17 3.19 0.70
N PHE A 71 -1.86 3.76 -0.47
CA PHE A 71 -1.28 5.10 -0.57
C PHE A 71 -2.35 6.18 -0.53
N HIS A 72 -3.60 5.78 -0.70
CA HIS A 72 -4.78 6.63 -0.55
C HIS A 72 -4.76 7.89 -1.44
N GLY A 73 -4.04 7.85 -2.55
CA GLY A 73 -3.83 9.00 -3.44
C GLY A 73 -3.02 10.14 -2.81
N ARG A 74 -2.38 9.91 -1.66
CA ARG A 74 -1.62 10.95 -0.91
C ARG A 74 -0.15 11.02 -1.28
N VAL A 75 0.28 10.17 -2.21
CA VAL A 75 1.68 10.11 -2.65
C VAL A 75 1.79 10.67 -4.05
N HIS A 76 2.68 11.62 -4.26
CA HIS A 76 2.94 12.15 -5.59
C HIS A 76 3.81 11.23 -6.44
N ARG A 77 3.63 11.26 -7.74
CA ARG A 77 4.19 10.31 -8.72
C ARG A 77 5.68 9.95 -8.53
N PRO A 78 6.62 10.89 -8.38
CA PRO A 78 8.03 10.53 -8.24
C PRO A 78 8.29 9.69 -6.99
N MET A 79 7.74 10.08 -5.86
CA MET A 79 7.90 9.37 -4.59
C MET A 79 7.12 8.06 -4.55
N ALA A 80 5.97 7.99 -5.23
CA ALA A 80 5.20 6.75 -5.37
C ALA A 80 6.00 5.66 -6.10
N LYS A 81 6.75 6.02 -7.16
CA LYS A 81 7.61 5.08 -7.88
C LYS A 81 8.77 4.57 -7.01
N ILE A 82 9.39 5.46 -6.23
CA ILE A 82 10.49 5.10 -5.33
C ILE A 82 9.96 4.18 -4.22
N LEU A 83 8.86 4.55 -3.57
CA LEU A 83 8.25 3.76 -2.50
C LEU A 83 7.78 2.40 -3.00
N ALA A 84 7.07 2.34 -4.13
CA ALA A 84 6.63 1.09 -4.73
C ALA A 84 7.81 0.14 -5.00
N LYS A 85 8.92 0.69 -5.55
CA LYS A 85 10.12 -0.10 -5.82
C LYS A 85 10.77 -0.66 -4.55
N LYS A 86 10.84 0.14 -3.49
CA LYS A 86 11.39 -0.31 -2.20
C LYS A 86 10.50 -1.35 -1.51
N LEU A 87 9.19 -1.24 -1.67
CA LEU A 87 8.21 -2.18 -1.11
C LEU A 87 8.26 -3.58 -1.72
N GLU A 88 8.85 -3.76 -2.91
CA GLU A 88 9.01 -5.08 -3.52
C GLU A 88 9.70 -6.11 -2.61
N ALA A 89 10.63 -5.65 -1.77
CA ALA A 89 11.34 -6.51 -0.83
C ALA A 89 10.43 -7.20 0.22
N TYR A 90 9.22 -6.71 0.36
CA TYR A 90 8.24 -7.20 1.35
C TYR A 90 7.12 -8.04 0.72
N ASP A 91 7.13 -8.26 -0.58
CA ASP A 91 6.12 -9.03 -1.32
C ASP A 91 4.67 -8.65 -0.95
N PRO A 92 4.26 -7.37 -1.08
CA PRO A 92 2.88 -7.00 -0.78
C PRO A 92 1.92 -7.56 -1.83
N MET A 93 0.69 -7.82 -1.43
CA MET A 93 -0.37 -8.32 -2.31
C MET A 93 -0.72 -7.32 -3.41
N PHE A 94 -0.79 -6.04 -3.04
CA PHE A 94 -1.03 -4.93 -3.94
C PHE A 94 -0.71 -3.59 -3.26
N ILE A 95 -0.54 -2.55 -4.08
CA ILE A 95 -0.59 -1.15 -3.66
C ILE A 95 -1.90 -0.56 -4.17
N GLU A 96 -2.67 0.05 -3.27
CA GLU A 96 -3.95 0.70 -3.58
C GLU A 96 -3.76 2.21 -3.70
N GLU A 97 -4.44 2.81 -4.67
CA GLU A 97 -4.44 4.25 -4.94
C GLU A 97 -3.03 4.88 -4.86
N PRO A 98 -2.05 4.39 -5.65
CA PRO A 98 -0.65 4.84 -5.55
C PRO A 98 -0.47 6.35 -5.77
N VAL A 99 -1.39 6.96 -6.53
CA VAL A 99 -1.53 8.40 -6.79
C VAL A 99 -3.01 8.74 -6.94
N LEU A 100 -3.35 10.01 -7.02
CA LEU A 100 -4.72 10.44 -7.31
C LEU A 100 -5.18 9.94 -8.69
N CYS A 101 -6.44 9.49 -8.79
CA CYS A 101 -7.01 8.86 -9.98
C CYS A 101 -7.27 9.83 -11.14
N GLU A 102 -7.18 11.14 -10.94
CA GLU A 102 -7.30 12.14 -11.99
C GLU A 102 -6.24 11.97 -13.09
N ASN A 103 -5.09 11.39 -12.75
CA ASN A 103 -4.01 11.10 -13.68
C ASN A 103 -3.82 9.60 -13.88
N MET A 104 -4.68 8.99 -14.68
CA MET A 104 -4.66 7.55 -14.95
C MET A 104 -3.37 7.05 -15.61
N GLU A 105 -2.66 7.89 -16.36
CA GLU A 105 -1.39 7.52 -17.00
C GLU A 105 -0.32 7.21 -15.96
N CYS A 106 -0.36 7.87 -14.79
CA CYS A 106 0.57 7.60 -13.69
C CYS A 106 0.43 6.18 -13.12
N PHE A 107 -0.76 5.59 -13.14
CA PHE A 107 -0.95 4.20 -12.71
C PHE A 107 -0.15 3.23 -13.58
N ARG A 108 -0.16 3.43 -14.90
CA ARG A 108 0.62 2.62 -15.84
C ARG A 108 2.12 2.78 -15.62
N GLU A 109 2.57 4.01 -15.37
CA GLU A 109 3.98 4.28 -15.09
C GLU A 109 4.45 3.59 -13.79
N ILE A 110 3.62 3.62 -12.75
CA ILE A 110 3.95 2.97 -11.47
C ILE A 110 3.90 1.45 -11.63
N ALA A 111 2.88 0.91 -12.29
CA ALA A 111 2.78 -0.51 -12.58
C ALA A 111 3.96 -1.03 -13.42
N ALA A 112 4.49 -0.21 -14.34
CA ALA A 112 5.69 -0.56 -15.11
C ALA A 112 6.99 -0.44 -14.29
N ALA A 113 6.99 0.32 -13.19
CA ALA A 113 8.17 0.57 -12.36
C ALA A 113 8.37 -0.47 -11.26
N CYS A 114 7.36 -1.30 -10.96
CA CYS A 114 7.43 -2.32 -9.91
C CYS A 114 6.69 -3.60 -10.31
N GLN A 115 6.96 -4.70 -9.59
CA GLN A 115 6.29 -6.00 -9.80
C GLN A 115 5.03 -6.16 -8.92
N ILE A 116 4.73 -5.19 -8.07
CA ILE A 116 3.60 -5.24 -7.15
C ILE A 116 2.31 -4.93 -7.93
N PRO A 117 1.26 -5.74 -7.80
CA PRO A 117 -0.05 -5.42 -8.38
C PRO A 117 -0.57 -4.06 -7.90
N ILE A 118 -1.20 -3.31 -8.80
CA ILE A 118 -1.81 -2.02 -8.47
C ILE A 118 -3.32 -2.17 -8.39
N ALA A 119 -3.90 -1.67 -7.31
CA ALA A 119 -5.34 -1.62 -7.09
C ALA A 119 -5.83 -0.16 -7.11
N THR A 120 -7.02 0.05 -7.63
CA THR A 120 -7.68 1.35 -7.65
C THR A 120 -9.18 1.18 -7.83
N GLY A 121 -9.95 2.22 -7.60
CA GLY A 121 -11.38 2.22 -7.88
C GLY A 121 -12.26 2.89 -6.82
N GLU A 122 -11.78 3.11 -5.61
CA GLU A 122 -12.60 3.72 -4.55
C GLU A 122 -13.10 5.13 -4.91
N ARG A 123 -12.41 5.82 -5.82
CA ARG A 123 -12.74 7.17 -6.31
C ARG A 123 -13.34 7.19 -7.71
N LEU A 124 -13.78 6.04 -8.22
CA LEU A 124 -14.40 5.89 -9.54
C LEU A 124 -15.85 5.48 -9.36
N TYR A 125 -16.78 6.26 -9.92
CA TYR A 125 -18.20 6.15 -9.61
C TYR A 125 -19.07 5.71 -10.78
N SER A 126 -18.52 5.69 -11.98
CA SER A 126 -19.25 5.32 -13.20
C SER A 126 -18.44 4.37 -14.09
N LYS A 127 -19.14 3.64 -14.96
CA LYS A 127 -18.49 2.80 -15.98
C LYS A 127 -17.56 3.60 -16.90
N TRP A 128 -17.77 4.88 -17.04
CA TRP A 128 -16.96 5.76 -17.87
C TRP A 128 -15.63 6.10 -17.20
N ASP A 129 -15.63 6.21 -15.89
CA ASP A 129 -14.39 6.38 -15.12
C ASP A 129 -13.51 5.14 -15.26
N PHE A 130 -14.09 3.94 -15.13
CA PHE A 130 -13.39 2.67 -15.28
C PHE A 130 -12.90 2.39 -16.70
N LYS A 131 -13.53 3.00 -17.73
CA LYS A 131 -13.13 2.78 -19.13
C LYS A 131 -11.66 3.12 -19.40
N ARG A 132 -11.07 4.02 -18.65
CA ARG A 132 -9.65 4.40 -18.80
C ARG A 132 -8.68 3.43 -18.15
N LEU A 133 -9.17 2.54 -17.27
CA LEU A 133 -8.37 1.50 -16.63
C LEU A 133 -8.21 0.25 -17.52
N PHE A 134 -9.17 -0.01 -18.38
CA PHE A 134 -9.24 -1.13 -19.31
C PHE A 134 -8.86 -0.69 -20.73
#